data_89111ec34a2eb12dde05b80f693f7a9b
#
_entry.id   89111ec34a2eb12dde05b80f693f7a9b
#
_cell.length_a   1.000
_cell.length_b   1.000
_cell.length_c   1.000
_cell.angle_alpha   90.00
_cell.angle_beta   90.00
_cell.angle_gamma   90.00
#
_symmetry.space_group_name_H-M   'P 1'
#
loop_
_entity.id
_entity.type
_entity.pdbx_description
1 polymer ?
#
loop_
_entity_poly.entity_id
_entity_poly.type
_entity_poly.pdbx_seq_one_letter_code
_entity_poly.pdbx_strand_id
1 'polypeptide(L)'
;MVQNIDYAPTFLELAGVKVPEDIQGESLLPLLKGKKPAGWRKSLYYHFYEYPAEHMVKRHYGVRTDPYKLIHFYNDIDAWELYDLEKDPAEMHNVINDPAYSEVLADMQAELKKLQIQYNDTDFVK
;
A
#
# COMPACT_ATOMS: atom_id res chain seq x y z
N MET A 1 0.97 8.94 -5.72
CA MET A 1 -0.02 8.19 -4.92
C MET A 1 -0.33 8.93 -3.64
N VAL A 2 -1.60 8.85 -3.15
CA VAL A 2 -2.07 9.46 -1.91
C VAL A 2 -2.89 8.45 -1.11
N GLN A 3 -2.97 8.63 0.21
CA GLN A 3 -3.69 7.74 1.13
C GLN A 3 -4.58 8.57 2.07
N ASN A 4 -5.56 7.94 2.71
CA ASN A 4 -6.42 8.59 3.71
C ASN A 4 -5.64 9.09 4.94
N ILE A 5 -4.53 8.43 5.30
CA ILE A 5 -3.65 8.85 6.40
C ILE A 5 -3.00 10.22 6.15
N ASP A 6 -3.00 10.71 4.90
CA ASP A 6 -2.43 12.00 4.50
C ASP A 6 -3.33 13.20 4.86
N TYR A 7 -4.60 12.96 5.17
CA TYR A 7 -5.52 14.05 5.51
C TYR A 7 -5.17 14.73 6.83
N ALA A 8 -4.87 13.96 7.86
CA ALA A 8 -4.54 14.52 9.18
C ALA A 8 -3.34 15.47 9.12
N PRO A 9 -2.16 15.07 8.60
CA PRO A 9 -1.02 15.98 8.50
C PRO A 9 -1.30 17.18 7.56
N THR A 10 -2.13 17.00 6.54
CA THR A 10 -2.53 18.10 5.64
C THR A 10 -3.32 19.17 6.38
N PHE A 11 -4.32 18.76 7.17
CA PHE A 11 -5.13 19.71 7.93
C PHE A 11 -4.34 20.40 9.04
N LEU A 12 -3.44 19.68 9.72
CA LEU A 12 -2.56 20.27 10.73
C LEU A 12 -1.64 21.32 10.11
N GLU A 13 -1.03 21.02 8.96
CA GLU A 13 -0.18 21.99 8.26
C GLU A 13 -0.97 23.23 7.78
N LEU A 14 -2.19 23.05 7.26
CA LEU A 14 -3.06 24.15 6.87
C LEU A 14 -3.45 25.03 8.06
N ALA A 15 -3.61 24.44 9.23
CA ALA A 15 -3.93 25.15 10.48
C ALA A 15 -2.68 25.80 11.13
N GLY A 16 -1.50 25.61 10.58
CA GLY A 16 -0.24 26.11 11.17
C GLY A 16 0.18 25.36 12.44
N VAL A 17 -0.34 24.15 12.65
CA VAL A 17 -0.04 23.28 13.79
C VAL A 17 1.06 22.30 13.41
N LYS A 18 2.03 22.07 14.31
CA LYS A 18 3.07 21.08 14.10
C LYS A 18 2.45 19.68 13.98
N VAL A 19 2.80 18.96 12.92
CA VAL A 19 2.42 17.56 12.73
C VAL A 19 3.16 16.70 13.77
N PRO A 20 2.45 15.88 14.58
CA PRO A 20 3.07 14.93 15.49
C PRO A 20 3.94 13.90 14.77
N GLU A 21 5.00 13.40 15.43
CA GLU A 21 5.99 12.52 14.83
C GLU A 21 5.49 11.08 14.62
N ASP A 22 4.43 10.69 15.33
CA ASP A 22 3.77 9.39 15.21
C ASP A 22 2.77 9.32 14.03
N ILE A 23 2.47 10.42 13.37
CA ILE A 23 1.65 10.44 12.16
C ILE A 23 2.47 9.89 10.98
N GLN A 24 2.02 8.78 10.41
CA GLN A 24 2.67 8.08 9.31
C GLN A 24 2.34 8.66 7.91
N GLY A 25 1.29 9.48 7.82
CA GLY A 25 0.90 10.16 6.58
C GLY A 25 1.80 11.35 6.26
N GLU A 26 1.74 11.81 5.02
CA GLU A 26 2.43 13.00 4.53
C GLU A 26 1.43 14.07 4.10
N SER A 27 1.75 15.34 4.39
CA SER A 27 0.88 16.45 3.97
C SER A 27 0.75 16.53 2.45
N LEU A 28 -0.48 16.60 1.97
CA LEU A 28 -0.79 16.81 0.55
C LEU A 28 -0.56 18.27 0.10
N LEU A 29 -0.29 19.18 1.01
CA LEU A 29 -0.21 20.63 0.70
C LEU A 29 0.79 20.98 -0.41
N PRO A 30 1.99 20.33 -0.50
CA PRO A 30 2.87 20.55 -1.65
C PRO A 30 2.24 20.14 -2.98
N LEU A 31 1.54 19.01 -3.02
CA LEU A 31 0.87 18.53 -4.23
C LEU A 31 -0.30 19.44 -4.63
N LEU A 32 -1.09 19.88 -3.64
CA LEU A 32 -2.20 20.83 -3.85
C LEU A 32 -1.71 22.17 -4.41
N LYS A 33 -0.47 22.55 -4.10
CA LYS A 33 0.21 23.72 -4.68
C LYS A 33 0.93 23.44 -6.01
N GLY A 34 0.67 22.29 -6.64
CA GLY A 34 1.25 21.90 -7.92
C GLY A 34 2.73 21.49 -7.86
N LYS A 35 3.31 21.33 -6.67
CA LYS A 35 4.69 20.85 -6.50
C LYS A 35 4.73 19.33 -6.61
N LYS A 36 5.88 18.81 -7.08
CA LYS A 36 6.18 17.37 -7.12
C LYS A 36 7.42 17.10 -6.27
N PRO A 37 7.26 16.83 -4.95
CA PRO A 37 8.40 16.54 -4.09
C PRO A 37 9.16 15.30 -4.60
N ALA A 38 10.50 15.40 -4.68
CA ALA A 38 11.34 14.32 -5.21
C ALA A 38 11.25 13.02 -4.38
N GLY A 39 10.98 13.15 -3.07
CA GLY A 39 10.80 12.02 -2.15
C GLY A 39 9.38 11.51 -2.03
N TRP A 40 8.42 12.00 -2.84
CA TRP A 40 7.04 11.54 -2.73
C TRP A 40 6.94 10.05 -3.00
N ARG A 41 6.11 9.36 -2.20
CA ARG A 41 5.97 7.90 -2.24
C ARG A 41 5.63 7.38 -3.63
N LYS A 42 6.21 6.21 -3.95
CA LYS A 42 5.96 5.47 -5.20
C LYS A 42 5.23 4.15 -4.97
N SER A 43 4.98 3.83 -3.71
CA SER A 43 4.29 2.63 -3.27
C SER A 43 3.37 2.94 -2.10
N LEU A 44 2.31 2.15 -1.95
CA LEU A 44 1.38 2.20 -0.84
C LEU A 44 1.37 0.85 -0.14
N TYR A 45 1.42 0.85 1.20
CA TYR A 45 1.09 -0.29 2.03
C TYR A 45 -0.34 -0.15 2.54
N TYR A 46 -1.05 -1.25 2.64
CA TYR A 46 -2.37 -1.31 3.27
C TYR A 46 -2.55 -2.64 3.98
N HIS A 47 -3.38 -2.64 5.05
CA HIS A 47 -3.71 -3.81 5.82
C HIS A 47 -5.18 -3.78 6.21
N PHE A 48 -5.91 -4.87 5.94
CA PHE A 48 -7.31 -5.06 6.28
C PHE A 48 -7.46 -6.20 7.29
N TYR A 49 -7.96 -5.89 8.49
CA TYR A 49 -8.00 -6.80 9.64
C TYR A 49 -9.36 -7.43 9.89
N GLU A 50 -10.44 -6.82 9.38
CA GLU A 50 -11.80 -7.16 9.76
C GLU A 50 -12.32 -8.38 9.01
N TYR A 51 -12.31 -9.53 9.68
CA TYR A 51 -13.01 -10.72 9.21
C TYR A 51 -13.26 -11.70 10.38
N PRO A 52 -14.46 -12.33 10.46
CA PRO A 52 -15.68 -11.99 9.73
C PRO A 52 -16.27 -10.65 10.21
N ALA A 53 -16.75 -9.87 9.27
CA ALA A 53 -17.35 -8.55 9.53
C ALA A 53 -18.37 -8.20 8.46
N GLU A 54 -18.89 -6.98 8.46
CA GLU A 54 -19.94 -6.51 7.55
C GLU A 54 -19.61 -6.74 6.06
N HIS A 55 -18.35 -6.52 5.67
CA HIS A 55 -17.93 -6.64 4.27
C HIS A 55 -17.57 -8.05 3.82
N MET A 56 -17.45 -9.01 4.71
CA MET A 56 -17.08 -10.41 4.42
C MET A 56 -15.81 -10.58 3.56
N VAL A 57 -14.97 -9.54 3.50
CA VAL A 57 -13.66 -9.60 2.84
C VAL A 57 -12.66 -10.25 3.76
N LYS A 58 -11.90 -11.23 3.25
CA LYS A 58 -10.86 -11.93 4.02
C LYS A 58 -9.74 -10.98 4.45
N ARG A 59 -9.13 -11.24 5.62
CA ARG A 59 -7.98 -10.47 6.09
C ARG A 59 -6.86 -10.52 5.07
N HIS A 60 -6.31 -9.37 4.76
CA HIS A 60 -5.22 -9.28 3.80
C HIS A 60 -4.38 -8.02 4.03
N TYR A 61 -3.16 -8.08 3.59
CA TYR A 61 -2.29 -6.91 3.43
C TYR A 61 -1.68 -6.90 2.05
N GLY A 62 -1.14 -5.77 1.65
CA GLY A 62 -0.56 -5.69 0.33
C GLY A 62 0.23 -4.42 0.08
N VAL A 63 0.86 -4.40 -1.08
CA VAL A 63 1.56 -3.25 -1.61
C VAL A 63 1.06 -2.94 -3.01
N ARG A 64 0.90 -1.65 -3.29
CA ARG A 64 0.59 -1.15 -4.62
C ARG A 64 1.67 -0.18 -5.07
N THR A 65 2.15 -0.37 -6.28
CA THR A 65 2.92 0.59 -7.08
C THR A 65 2.03 1.14 -8.21
N ASP A 66 2.54 2.01 -9.07
CA ASP A 66 1.73 2.47 -10.22
C ASP A 66 1.36 1.32 -11.15
N PRO A 67 2.31 0.42 -11.59
CA PRO A 67 1.98 -0.64 -12.52
C PRO A 67 1.49 -1.94 -11.85
N TYR A 68 1.77 -2.18 -10.55
CA TYR A 68 1.51 -3.50 -9.95
C TYR A 68 0.84 -3.42 -8.59
N LYS A 69 0.11 -4.49 -8.25
CA LYS A 69 -0.49 -4.69 -6.93
C LYS A 69 -0.24 -6.13 -6.48
N LEU A 70 0.36 -6.29 -5.30
CA LEU A 70 0.58 -7.58 -4.64
C LEU A 70 -0.26 -7.65 -3.37
N ILE A 71 -1.01 -8.73 -3.19
CA ILE A 71 -1.89 -8.97 -2.04
C ILE A 71 -1.52 -10.30 -1.41
N HIS A 72 -1.50 -10.36 -0.08
CA HIS A 72 -1.47 -11.59 0.70
C HIS A 72 -2.69 -11.70 1.59
N PHE A 73 -3.52 -12.68 1.33
CA PHE A 73 -4.59 -13.12 2.23
C PHE A 73 -3.99 -14.07 3.26
N TYR A 74 -4.28 -13.85 4.54
CA TYR A 74 -3.66 -14.59 5.63
C TYR A 74 -4.70 -15.09 6.63
N ASN A 75 -4.32 -16.03 7.51
CA ASN A 75 -5.14 -16.69 8.52
C ASN A 75 -6.31 -17.52 7.96
N ASP A 76 -7.28 -16.87 7.31
CA ASP A 76 -8.51 -17.53 6.82
C ASP A 76 -8.26 -18.33 5.54
N ILE A 77 -7.38 -17.83 4.71
CA ILE A 77 -6.79 -18.48 3.54
C ILE A 77 -5.33 -18.05 3.46
N ASP A 78 -4.47 -18.86 2.88
CA ASP A 78 -3.07 -18.49 2.60
C ASP A 78 -2.93 -18.40 1.07
N ALA A 79 -3.21 -17.22 0.53
CA ALA A 79 -3.23 -16.99 -0.90
C ALA A 79 -2.56 -15.68 -1.28
N TRP A 80 -1.80 -15.72 -2.36
CA TRP A 80 -1.17 -14.55 -2.94
C TRP A 80 -1.80 -14.21 -4.28
N GLU A 81 -1.92 -12.92 -4.53
CA GLU A 81 -2.39 -12.38 -5.80
C GLU A 81 -1.46 -11.28 -6.28
N LEU A 82 -1.13 -11.32 -7.57
CA LEU A 82 -0.36 -10.28 -8.26
C LEU A 82 -1.13 -9.80 -9.48
N TYR A 83 -1.25 -8.48 -9.62
CA TYR A 83 -1.96 -7.84 -10.74
C TYR A 83 -1.09 -6.84 -11.47
N ASP A 84 -1.12 -6.89 -12.80
CA ASP A 84 -0.53 -5.91 -13.70
C ASP A 84 -1.61 -4.86 -14.05
N LEU A 85 -1.59 -3.73 -13.36
CA LEU A 85 -2.64 -2.71 -13.47
C LEU A 85 -2.59 -1.92 -14.79
N GLU A 86 -1.48 -2.00 -15.53
CA GLU A 86 -1.40 -1.40 -16.87
C GLU A 86 -2.11 -2.27 -17.92
N LYS A 87 -1.99 -3.60 -17.82
CA LYS A 87 -2.63 -4.54 -18.73
C LYS A 87 -4.03 -4.94 -18.29
N ASP A 88 -4.26 -4.99 -16.99
CA ASP A 88 -5.52 -5.42 -16.36
C ASP A 88 -5.94 -4.46 -15.23
N PRO A 89 -6.41 -3.25 -15.58
CA PRO A 89 -6.84 -2.26 -14.59
C PRO A 89 -8.07 -2.68 -13.78
N ALA A 90 -8.79 -3.73 -14.22
CA ALA A 90 -9.94 -4.30 -13.52
C ALA A 90 -9.57 -5.43 -12.55
N GLU A 91 -8.28 -5.80 -12.46
CA GLU A 91 -7.76 -6.84 -11.54
C GLU A 91 -8.48 -8.21 -11.73
N MET A 92 -8.75 -8.60 -12.99
CA MET A 92 -9.48 -9.83 -13.31
C MET A 92 -8.56 -11.04 -13.50
N HIS A 93 -7.25 -10.83 -13.69
CA HIS A 93 -6.28 -11.87 -14.01
C HIS A 93 -5.13 -11.87 -13.01
N ASN A 94 -5.18 -12.81 -12.06
CA ASN A 94 -4.07 -13.03 -11.11
C ASN A 94 -2.88 -13.67 -11.84
N VAL A 95 -1.76 -12.96 -11.95
CA VAL A 95 -0.53 -13.39 -12.62
C VAL A 95 0.54 -13.96 -11.67
N ILE A 96 0.18 -14.27 -10.42
CA ILE A 96 1.12 -14.72 -9.36
C ILE A 96 1.95 -15.95 -9.78
N ASN A 97 1.39 -16.84 -10.60
CA ASN A 97 2.04 -18.06 -11.05
C ASN A 97 2.60 -17.97 -12.49
N ASP A 98 2.54 -16.80 -13.10
CA ASP A 98 3.10 -16.61 -14.46
C ASP A 98 4.61 -16.36 -14.36
N PRO A 99 5.44 -17.24 -14.96
CA PRO A 99 6.91 -17.08 -14.95
C PRO A 99 7.40 -15.75 -15.53
N ALA A 100 6.62 -15.13 -16.43
CA ALA A 100 6.97 -13.84 -17.00
C ALA A 100 6.99 -12.71 -15.98
N TYR A 101 6.34 -12.89 -14.82
CA TYR A 101 6.27 -11.92 -13.74
C TYR A 101 7.15 -12.26 -12.52
N SER A 102 8.05 -13.24 -12.63
CA SER A 102 8.88 -13.70 -11.50
C SER A 102 9.76 -12.59 -10.90
N GLU A 103 10.38 -11.76 -11.74
CA GLU A 103 11.16 -10.61 -11.29
C GLU A 103 10.28 -9.55 -10.62
N VAL A 104 9.14 -9.24 -11.24
CA VAL A 104 8.15 -8.30 -10.67
C VAL A 104 7.67 -8.77 -9.30
N LEU A 105 7.37 -10.07 -9.16
CA LEU A 105 6.95 -10.65 -7.88
C LEU A 105 8.04 -10.48 -6.81
N ALA A 106 9.29 -10.75 -7.14
CA ALA A 106 10.40 -10.58 -6.20
C ALA A 106 10.55 -9.11 -5.76
N ASP A 107 10.46 -8.17 -6.68
CA ASP A 107 10.53 -6.73 -6.39
C ASP A 107 9.37 -6.27 -5.52
N MET A 108 8.14 -6.72 -5.82
CA MET A 108 6.95 -6.38 -5.05
C MET A 108 7.00 -6.97 -3.64
N GLN A 109 7.51 -8.19 -3.46
CA GLN A 109 7.73 -8.79 -2.14
C GLN A 109 8.77 -8.03 -1.33
N ALA A 110 9.87 -7.61 -1.96
CA ALA A 110 10.89 -6.79 -1.31
C ALA A 110 10.35 -5.43 -0.87
N GLU A 111 9.56 -4.76 -1.72
CA GLU A 111 8.93 -3.48 -1.39
C GLU A 111 7.88 -3.64 -0.29
N LEU A 112 7.06 -4.70 -0.32
CA LEU A 112 6.11 -5.03 0.73
C LEU A 112 6.81 -5.16 2.09
N LYS A 113 7.86 -5.96 2.16
CA LYS A 113 8.65 -6.17 3.39
C LYS A 113 9.25 -4.86 3.92
N LYS A 114 9.79 -4.03 3.04
CA LYS A 114 10.34 -2.72 3.38
C LYS A 114 9.26 -1.82 4.01
N LEU A 115 8.06 -1.77 3.43
CA LEU A 115 6.96 -0.95 3.93
C LEU A 115 6.40 -1.48 5.26
N GLN A 116 6.30 -2.81 5.44
CA GLN A 116 5.93 -3.41 6.71
C GLN A 116 6.87 -2.97 7.84
N ILE A 117 8.18 -2.97 7.58
CA ILE A 117 9.18 -2.49 8.54
C ILE A 117 9.00 -0.98 8.79
N GLN A 118 8.84 -0.20 7.73
CA GLN A 118 8.67 1.26 7.81
C GLN A 118 7.46 1.66 8.66
N TYR A 119 6.34 0.93 8.54
CA TYR A 119 5.09 1.21 9.24
C TYR A 119 4.93 0.42 10.55
N ASN A 120 5.98 -0.29 10.97
CA ASN A 120 6.00 -1.09 12.20
C ASN A 120 4.90 -2.17 12.25
N ASP A 121 4.55 -2.72 11.11
CA ASP A 121 3.62 -3.86 10.96
C ASP A 121 4.43 -5.13 10.69
N THR A 122 5.22 -5.55 11.71
CA THR A 122 6.26 -6.58 11.56
C THR A 122 5.78 -8.01 11.87
N ASP A 123 4.59 -8.17 12.41
CA ASP A 123 4.04 -9.50 12.78
C ASP A 123 3.88 -10.43 11.56
N PHE A 124 3.85 -9.86 10.36
CA PHE A 124 3.67 -10.55 9.08
C PHE A 124 4.92 -10.56 8.19
N VAL A 125 6.04 -10.04 8.69
CA VAL A 125 7.33 -10.07 7.96
C VAL A 125 7.88 -11.49 8.02
N LYS A 126 7.85 -12.20 6.88
CA LYS A 126 8.45 -13.53 6.72
C LYS A 126 9.79 -13.44 6.00
#